data_217eb53b8805bc9e7e9f7913412e6786
#
_entry.id   217eb53b8805bc9e7e9f7913412e6786
#
_cell.length_a   1.000
_cell.length_b   1.000
_cell.length_c   1.000
_cell.angle_alpha   90.00
_cell.angle_beta   90.00
_cell.angle_gamma   90.00
#
_symmetry.space_group_name_H-M   'P 1'
#
loop_
_entity.id
_entity.type
_entity.pdbx_description
1 polymer ?
#
loop_
_entity_poly.entity_id
_entity_poly.type
_entity_poly.pdbx_seq_one_letter_code
_entity_poly.pdbx_strand_id
1 'polypeptide(L)'
;MLSEVVKANVAVHTLMADGYNTNEPHFRPENQAKVRRNIEQLKRTTNGNRLLDIGCGTGFIINLAKDLFDEIHGVDITQAMLNKIDTSAGNITLHNTVAEKLPFEDGYFDVVTDYSFIHHLEDSRPVLAEVKRVLKPEGIFYVDLEPNKLFWEKMVDLEQSNLADLSDIVIKEIDSVLHTDERVEQEFGLEKGIFSKAEYIKSILGGINASEFESDAESVGFKECKTQFEWFLGQGNVLHGQSSEDAAKIEAYLRRVLPLSDHLFKYLQFILVK
;
A
#
# COMPACT_ATOMS: atom_id res chain seq x y z
N MET A 1 -22.04 3.51 13.57
CA MET A 1 -22.30 2.63 12.42
C MET A 1 -21.06 2.70 11.55
N LEU A 2 -20.65 1.57 10.96
CA LEU A 2 -19.54 1.56 9.99
C LEU A 2 -19.93 2.37 8.74
N SER A 3 -18.94 3.09 8.14
CA SER A 3 -19.17 3.82 6.89
C SER A 3 -19.48 2.86 5.73
N GLU A 4 -20.00 3.36 4.63
CA GLU A 4 -20.29 2.55 3.44
C GLU A 4 -18.98 2.03 2.80
N VAL A 5 -17.90 2.80 2.90
CA VAL A 5 -16.56 2.40 2.45
C VAL A 5 -16.05 1.20 3.25
N VAL A 6 -16.12 1.27 4.59
CA VAL A 6 -15.73 0.16 5.47
C VAL A 6 -16.55 -1.11 5.19
N LYS A 7 -17.87 -0.97 4.97
CA LYS A 7 -18.72 -2.12 4.61
C LYS A 7 -18.34 -2.73 3.25
N ALA A 8 -18.04 -1.88 2.26
CA ALA A 8 -17.59 -2.32 0.94
C ALA A 8 -16.25 -3.08 1.06
N ASN A 9 -15.29 -2.55 1.82
CA ASN A 9 -14.02 -3.21 2.10
C ASN A 9 -14.21 -4.61 2.68
N VAL A 10 -15.00 -4.73 3.76
CA VAL A 10 -15.28 -6.04 4.39
C VAL A 10 -15.93 -7.00 3.40
N ALA A 11 -16.90 -6.55 2.60
CA ALA A 11 -17.60 -7.40 1.64
C ALA A 11 -16.66 -7.91 0.54
N VAL A 12 -15.91 -7.02 -0.09
CA VAL A 12 -14.97 -7.33 -1.18
C VAL A 12 -13.86 -8.27 -0.69
N HIS A 13 -13.15 -7.90 0.37
CA HIS A 13 -12.01 -8.67 0.86
C HIS A 13 -12.41 -9.99 1.52
N THR A 14 -13.65 -10.13 2.02
CA THR A 14 -14.15 -11.43 2.46
C THR A 14 -14.25 -12.42 1.29
N LEU A 15 -14.72 -11.98 0.13
CA LEU A 15 -14.83 -12.84 -1.06
C LEU A 15 -13.46 -13.14 -1.68
N MET A 16 -12.54 -12.19 -1.65
CA MET A 16 -11.20 -12.34 -2.25
C MET A 16 -10.24 -13.16 -1.38
N ALA A 17 -10.52 -13.34 -0.09
CA ALA A 17 -9.57 -13.89 0.89
C ALA A 17 -8.96 -15.25 0.50
N ASP A 18 -9.71 -16.16 -0.14
CA ASP A 18 -9.22 -17.50 -0.49
C ASP A 18 -8.15 -17.49 -1.60
N GLY A 19 -8.27 -16.58 -2.57
CA GLY A 19 -7.35 -16.46 -3.71
C GLY A 19 -6.30 -15.34 -3.58
N TYR A 20 -6.39 -14.52 -2.54
CA TYR A 20 -5.67 -13.26 -2.44
C TYR A 20 -4.15 -13.39 -2.67
N ASN A 21 -3.49 -14.27 -1.96
CA ASN A 21 -2.03 -14.46 -2.05
C ASN A 21 -1.55 -14.96 -3.41
N THR A 22 -2.42 -15.58 -4.21
CA THR A 22 -2.08 -16.09 -5.54
C THR A 22 -2.29 -15.04 -6.62
N ASN A 23 -3.29 -14.21 -6.46
CA ASN A 23 -3.71 -13.24 -7.46
C ASN A 23 -2.94 -11.93 -7.38
N GLU A 24 -2.51 -11.55 -6.16
CA GLU A 24 -1.83 -10.28 -5.95
C GLU A 24 -0.34 -10.29 -6.35
N PRO A 25 0.09 -9.38 -7.25
CA PRO A 25 1.46 -9.33 -7.76
C PRO A 25 2.54 -9.13 -6.69
N HIS A 26 2.20 -8.51 -5.56
CA HIS A 26 3.17 -8.24 -4.50
C HIS A 26 3.67 -9.51 -3.79
N PHE A 27 2.96 -10.63 -3.90
CA PHE A 27 3.44 -11.92 -3.40
C PHE A 27 4.52 -12.59 -4.28
N ARG A 28 4.93 -11.97 -5.39
CA ARG A 28 6.04 -12.48 -6.22
C ARG A 28 7.37 -12.41 -5.45
N PRO A 29 8.27 -13.40 -5.63
CA PRO A 29 9.52 -13.50 -4.85
C PRO A 29 10.40 -12.27 -4.89
N GLU A 30 10.52 -11.62 -6.05
CA GLU A 30 11.34 -10.41 -6.23
C GLU A 30 10.80 -9.22 -5.41
N ASN A 31 9.48 -9.07 -5.33
CA ASN A 31 8.86 -8.04 -4.54
C ASN A 31 8.96 -8.34 -3.03
N GLN A 32 8.70 -9.60 -2.64
CA GLN A 32 8.92 -10.04 -1.26
C GLN A 32 10.35 -9.74 -0.81
N ALA A 33 11.36 -10.03 -1.63
CA ALA A 33 12.76 -9.76 -1.31
C ALA A 33 13.06 -8.25 -1.19
N LYS A 34 12.42 -7.39 -2.01
CA LYS A 34 12.54 -5.93 -1.91
C LYS A 34 11.95 -5.43 -0.58
N VAL A 35 10.70 -5.80 -0.29
CA VAL A 35 9.99 -5.35 0.91
C VAL A 35 10.68 -5.89 2.19
N ARG A 36 11.15 -7.14 2.18
CA ARG A 36 11.93 -7.70 3.28
C ARG A 36 13.16 -6.85 3.61
N ARG A 37 13.94 -6.42 2.60
CA ARG A 37 15.10 -5.53 2.82
C ARG A 37 14.69 -4.18 3.44
N ASN A 38 13.54 -3.62 3.04
CA ASN A 38 13.02 -2.39 3.63
C ASN A 38 12.69 -2.60 5.12
N ILE A 39 12.00 -3.69 5.47
CA ILE A 39 11.67 -4.04 6.87
C ILE A 39 12.95 -4.24 7.70
N GLU A 40 13.95 -4.93 7.17
CA GLU A 40 15.26 -5.08 7.82
C GLU A 40 15.95 -3.74 8.06
N GLN A 41 15.83 -2.79 7.12
CA GLN A 41 16.36 -1.45 7.28
C GLN A 41 15.61 -0.68 8.39
N LEU A 42 14.28 -0.76 8.44
CA LEU A 42 13.46 -0.17 9.50
C LEU A 42 13.86 -0.71 10.88
N LYS A 43 13.99 -2.04 10.99
CA LYS A 43 14.47 -2.72 12.22
C LYS A 43 15.83 -2.18 12.66
N ARG A 44 16.78 -2.03 11.74
CA ARG A 44 18.11 -1.48 12.03
C ARG A 44 18.05 -0.01 12.46
N THR A 45 17.24 0.79 11.79
CA THR A 45 17.15 2.24 12.04
C THR A 45 16.54 2.54 13.40
N THR A 46 15.45 1.86 13.77
CA THR A 46 14.75 2.06 15.04
C THR A 46 15.41 1.30 16.21
N ASN A 47 16.20 0.26 15.92
CA ASN A 47 16.65 -0.74 16.88
C ASN A 47 15.50 -1.28 17.75
N GLY A 48 14.29 -1.25 17.18
CA GLY A 48 13.04 -1.54 17.87
C GLY A 48 12.64 -3.01 17.78
N ASN A 49 11.77 -3.47 18.67
CA ASN A 49 11.34 -4.87 18.75
C ASN A 49 9.84 -5.07 18.55
N ARG A 50 9.06 -4.00 18.47
CA ARG A 50 7.58 -4.05 18.31
C ARG A 50 7.15 -3.46 16.99
N LEU A 51 6.45 -4.26 16.20
CA LEU A 51 5.89 -3.88 14.92
C LEU A 51 4.37 -3.96 14.97
N LEU A 52 3.71 -2.96 14.40
CA LEU A 52 2.28 -2.99 14.07
C LEU A 52 2.12 -2.94 12.56
N ASP A 53 1.32 -3.84 11.99
CA ASP A 53 0.92 -3.84 10.58
C ASP A 53 -0.56 -3.48 10.49
N ILE A 54 -0.90 -2.31 9.93
CA ILE A 54 -2.27 -1.84 9.76
C ILE A 54 -2.77 -2.15 8.35
N GLY A 55 -4.03 -2.62 8.24
CA GLY A 55 -4.53 -3.19 6.99
C GLY A 55 -3.76 -4.46 6.61
N CYS A 56 -3.44 -5.30 7.61
CA CYS A 56 -2.49 -6.40 7.42
C CYS A 56 -2.97 -7.51 6.46
N GLY A 57 -4.24 -7.50 6.06
CA GLY A 57 -4.82 -8.45 5.10
C GLY A 57 -4.54 -9.90 5.48
N THR A 58 -3.95 -10.64 4.55
CA THR A 58 -3.52 -12.04 4.74
C THR A 58 -2.11 -12.18 5.33
N GLY A 59 -1.52 -11.07 5.83
CA GLY A 59 -0.26 -11.07 6.56
C GLY A 59 1.00 -10.99 5.70
N PHE A 60 0.97 -10.24 4.60
CA PHE A 60 2.13 -10.07 3.73
C PHE A 60 3.34 -9.54 4.50
N ILE A 61 3.23 -8.38 5.15
CA ILE A 61 4.30 -7.79 5.97
C ILE A 61 4.63 -8.67 7.17
N ILE A 62 3.61 -9.19 7.88
CA ILE A 62 3.78 -10.05 9.05
C ILE A 62 4.67 -11.26 8.71
N ASN A 63 4.43 -11.93 7.58
CA ASN A 63 5.23 -13.07 7.15
C ASN A 63 6.70 -12.69 6.83
N LEU A 64 6.91 -11.48 6.31
CA LEU A 64 8.25 -10.96 6.04
C LEU A 64 8.97 -10.46 7.30
N ALA A 65 8.25 -10.19 8.39
CA ALA A 65 8.77 -9.57 9.61
C ALA A 65 8.91 -10.54 10.80
N LYS A 66 8.26 -11.71 10.77
CA LYS A 66 8.06 -12.59 11.95
C LYS A 66 9.32 -13.09 12.64
N ASP A 67 10.44 -13.12 11.94
CA ASP A 67 11.75 -13.49 12.48
C ASP A 67 12.65 -12.28 12.83
N LEU A 68 12.16 -11.06 12.60
CA LEU A 68 12.89 -9.82 12.86
C LEU A 68 12.46 -9.11 14.15
N PHE A 69 11.18 -9.22 14.52
CA PHE A 69 10.60 -8.52 15.66
C PHE A 69 10.17 -9.51 16.76
N ASP A 70 10.33 -9.11 18.01
CA ASP A 70 9.97 -9.94 19.16
C ASP A 70 8.45 -9.96 19.38
N GLU A 71 7.76 -8.89 18.94
CA GLU A 71 6.31 -8.71 19.08
C GLU A 71 5.75 -8.04 17.83
N ILE A 72 4.74 -8.68 17.22
CA ILE A 72 4.08 -8.21 16.01
C ILE A 72 2.58 -8.19 16.25
N HIS A 73 1.95 -7.07 15.94
CA HIS A 73 0.50 -6.93 15.92
C HIS A 73 0.02 -6.68 14.50
N GLY A 74 -1.04 -7.37 14.08
CA GLY A 74 -1.75 -7.14 12.82
C GLY A 74 -3.14 -6.59 13.09
N VAL A 75 -3.53 -5.54 12.38
CA VAL A 75 -4.88 -4.96 12.44
C VAL A 75 -5.51 -5.02 11.06
N ASP A 76 -6.72 -5.59 10.98
CA ASP A 76 -7.55 -5.59 9.77
C ASP A 76 -9.03 -5.63 10.14
N ILE A 77 -9.88 -4.98 9.34
CA ILE A 77 -11.35 -4.98 9.53
C ILE A 77 -12.01 -6.28 9.06
N THR A 78 -11.31 -7.07 8.22
CA THR A 78 -11.86 -8.25 7.55
C THR A 78 -11.39 -9.51 8.24
N GLN A 79 -12.27 -10.14 9.04
CA GLN A 79 -11.94 -11.36 9.77
C GLN A 79 -11.52 -12.52 8.84
N ALA A 80 -12.08 -12.60 7.63
CA ALA A 80 -11.72 -13.63 6.64
C ALA A 80 -10.25 -13.52 6.21
N MET A 81 -9.72 -12.30 6.10
CA MET A 81 -8.30 -12.04 5.83
C MET A 81 -7.42 -12.48 7.00
N LEU A 82 -7.75 -12.05 8.22
CA LEU A 82 -7.00 -12.42 9.44
C LEU A 82 -6.91 -13.93 9.64
N ASN A 83 -7.97 -14.67 9.28
CA ASN A 83 -8.00 -16.13 9.39
C ASN A 83 -7.00 -16.85 8.48
N LYS A 84 -6.35 -16.14 7.54
CA LYS A 84 -5.31 -16.68 6.65
C LYS A 84 -3.90 -16.57 7.24
N ILE A 85 -3.73 -15.82 8.32
CA ILE A 85 -2.41 -15.56 8.91
C ILE A 85 -2.04 -16.71 9.85
N ASP A 86 -0.86 -17.30 9.61
CA ASP A 86 -0.24 -18.27 10.51
C ASP A 86 0.41 -17.57 11.69
N THR A 87 -0.16 -17.75 12.88
CA THR A 87 0.35 -17.19 14.14
C THR A 87 1.21 -18.18 14.95
N SER A 88 1.56 -19.34 14.40
CA SER A 88 2.30 -20.41 15.09
C SER A 88 3.70 -20.01 15.56
N ALA A 89 4.26 -18.91 15.04
CA ALA A 89 5.51 -18.34 15.50
C ALA A 89 5.46 -17.86 16.97
N GLY A 90 4.25 -17.61 17.50
CA GLY A 90 4.02 -17.27 18.91
C GLY A 90 4.26 -15.81 19.29
N ASN A 91 4.78 -15.00 18.38
CA ASN A 91 5.02 -13.56 18.57
C ASN A 91 4.03 -12.65 17.81
N ILE A 92 2.96 -13.22 17.23
CA ILE A 92 1.99 -12.52 16.39
C ILE A 92 0.63 -12.49 17.10
N THR A 93 0.05 -11.29 17.23
CA THR A 93 -1.30 -11.06 17.76
C THR A 93 -2.13 -10.30 16.73
N LEU A 94 -3.34 -10.78 16.44
CA LEU A 94 -4.24 -10.21 15.43
C LEU A 94 -5.44 -9.52 16.09
N HIS A 95 -5.85 -8.38 15.52
CA HIS A 95 -6.95 -7.56 16.00
C HIS A 95 -7.92 -7.24 14.86
N ASN A 96 -9.19 -7.67 15.01
CA ASN A 96 -10.24 -7.31 14.06
C ASN A 96 -10.85 -5.95 14.46
N THR A 97 -10.29 -4.87 13.95
CA THR A 97 -10.68 -3.49 14.26
C THR A 97 -10.31 -2.52 13.15
N VAL A 98 -10.80 -1.30 13.22
CA VAL A 98 -10.46 -0.20 12.30
C VAL A 98 -9.16 0.47 12.69
N ALA A 99 -8.41 0.99 11.71
CA ALA A 99 -7.12 1.66 11.94
C ALA A 99 -7.26 3.09 12.49
N GLU A 100 -8.43 3.70 12.36
CA GLU A 100 -8.75 5.03 12.91
C GLU A 100 -8.91 5.05 14.44
N LYS A 101 -8.93 3.86 15.07
CA LYS A 101 -9.01 3.71 16.53
C LYS A 101 -8.32 2.42 16.96
N LEU A 102 -7.05 2.52 17.23
CA LEU A 102 -6.19 1.39 17.58
C LEU A 102 -6.29 1.05 19.09
N PRO A 103 -6.41 -0.24 19.47
CA PRO A 103 -6.56 -0.67 20.86
C PRO A 103 -5.22 -0.74 21.62
N PHE A 104 -4.33 0.21 21.40
CA PHE A 104 -2.99 0.23 21.98
C PHE A 104 -2.74 1.52 22.76
N GLU A 105 -1.80 1.45 23.71
CA GLU A 105 -1.33 2.60 24.46
C GLU A 105 -0.48 3.54 23.60
N ASP A 106 -0.34 4.79 24.05
CA ASP A 106 0.53 5.77 23.40
C ASP A 106 1.98 5.33 23.46
N GLY A 107 2.70 5.47 22.36
CA GLY A 107 4.14 5.20 22.32
C GLY A 107 4.50 3.71 22.51
N TYR A 108 3.70 2.80 22.01
CA TYR A 108 3.90 1.36 22.18
C TYR A 108 4.84 0.75 21.13
N PHE A 109 4.71 1.16 19.85
CA PHE A 109 5.41 0.55 18.73
C PHE A 109 6.66 1.30 18.30
N ASP A 110 7.66 0.56 17.87
CA ASP A 110 8.87 1.09 17.26
C ASP A 110 8.67 1.36 15.77
N VAL A 111 7.94 0.46 15.11
CA VAL A 111 7.62 0.51 13.69
C VAL A 111 6.13 0.25 13.50
N VAL A 112 5.48 1.07 12.69
CA VAL A 112 4.17 0.78 12.11
C VAL A 112 4.34 0.63 10.61
N THR A 113 3.68 -0.35 10.03
CA THR A 113 3.67 -0.59 8.58
C THR A 113 2.27 -0.52 8.01
N ASP A 114 2.21 -0.11 6.76
CA ASP A 114 1.07 -0.15 5.89
C ASP A 114 1.57 -0.60 4.51
N TYR A 115 0.92 -1.57 3.93
CA TYR A 115 1.24 -2.02 2.58
C TYR A 115 -0.03 -2.15 1.76
N SER A 116 -0.26 -1.19 0.86
CA SER A 116 -1.45 -1.20 -0.01
C SER A 116 -2.76 -1.09 0.79
N PHE A 117 -2.85 -0.13 1.73
CA PHE A 117 -4.01 0.03 2.61
C PHE A 117 -4.58 1.45 2.66
N ILE A 118 -3.75 2.52 2.70
CA ILE A 118 -4.25 3.91 2.84
C ILE A 118 -5.29 4.25 1.77
N HIS A 119 -5.14 3.74 0.56
CA HIS A 119 -6.06 4.04 -0.54
C HIS A 119 -7.47 3.45 -0.39
N HIS A 120 -7.70 2.57 0.59
CA HIS A 120 -9.03 2.08 0.97
C HIS A 120 -9.81 3.04 1.88
N LEU A 121 -9.16 4.05 2.44
CA LEU A 121 -9.77 4.98 3.39
C LEU A 121 -10.59 6.07 2.70
N GLU A 122 -11.53 6.67 3.45
CA GLU A 122 -12.23 7.91 3.04
C GLU A 122 -11.37 9.14 3.33
N ASP A 123 -10.60 9.10 4.43
CA ASP A 123 -9.68 10.14 4.88
C ASP A 123 -8.50 9.47 5.63
N SER A 124 -7.28 9.79 5.25
CA SER A 124 -6.07 9.22 5.87
C SER A 124 -5.71 9.87 7.21
N ARG A 125 -6.16 11.10 7.46
CA ARG A 125 -5.75 11.89 8.65
C ARG A 125 -6.09 11.23 9.99
N PRO A 126 -7.28 10.62 10.21
CA PRO A 126 -7.55 9.90 11.46
C PRO A 126 -6.57 8.74 11.69
N VAL A 127 -6.20 8.01 10.64
CA VAL A 127 -5.22 6.91 10.71
C VAL A 127 -3.83 7.46 11.00
N LEU A 128 -3.41 8.54 10.33
CA LEU A 128 -2.13 9.21 10.61
C LEU A 128 -2.03 9.65 12.07
N ALA A 129 -3.12 10.20 12.65
CA ALA A 129 -3.17 10.61 14.04
C ALA A 129 -3.02 9.42 15.01
N GLU A 130 -3.73 8.32 14.76
CA GLU A 130 -3.66 7.10 15.58
C GLU A 130 -2.28 6.43 15.46
N VAL A 131 -1.74 6.31 14.26
CA VAL A 131 -0.38 5.78 14.05
C VAL A 131 0.64 6.60 14.80
N LYS A 132 0.58 7.93 14.67
CA LYS A 132 1.46 8.81 15.43
C LYS A 132 1.30 8.63 16.95
N ARG A 133 0.07 8.48 17.45
CA ARG A 133 -0.18 8.25 18.88
C ARG A 133 0.51 6.99 19.38
N VAL A 134 0.34 5.87 18.69
CA VAL A 134 0.87 4.56 19.12
C VAL A 134 2.36 4.37 18.84
N LEU A 135 2.98 5.14 17.95
CA LEU A 135 4.42 5.14 17.73
C LEU A 135 5.17 5.73 18.94
N LYS A 136 6.31 5.16 19.28
CA LYS A 136 7.30 5.77 20.20
C LYS A 136 7.90 7.03 19.61
N PRO A 137 8.49 7.92 20.42
CA PRO A 137 9.37 8.97 19.90
C PRO A 137 10.45 8.38 18.99
N GLU A 138 10.70 9.01 17.83
CA GLU A 138 11.59 8.52 16.76
C GLU A 138 11.16 7.19 16.13
N GLY A 139 9.96 6.70 16.42
CA GLY A 139 9.36 5.55 15.74
C GLY A 139 9.00 5.89 14.29
N ILE A 140 8.97 4.87 13.44
CA ILE A 140 8.79 5.03 12.00
C ILE A 140 7.47 4.44 11.55
N PHE A 141 6.72 5.21 10.76
CA PHE A 141 5.61 4.72 9.95
C PHE A 141 6.08 4.53 8.51
N TYR A 142 6.02 3.31 8.04
CA TYR A 142 6.36 2.90 6.68
C TYR A 142 5.09 2.59 5.90
N VAL A 143 4.86 3.33 4.84
CA VAL A 143 3.72 3.19 3.92
C VAL A 143 4.27 2.81 2.55
N ASP A 144 3.73 1.79 1.90
CA ASP A 144 4.22 1.32 0.59
C ASP A 144 3.08 0.85 -0.32
N LEU A 145 3.33 0.87 -1.61
CA LEU A 145 2.43 0.45 -2.68
C LEU A 145 1.13 1.27 -2.73
N GLU A 146 1.22 2.56 -2.52
CA GLU A 146 0.08 3.47 -2.60
C GLU A 146 -0.06 4.13 -3.97
N PRO A 147 -1.27 4.21 -4.57
CA PRO A 147 -1.46 4.70 -5.94
C PRO A 147 -1.10 6.17 -6.08
N ASN A 148 -0.21 6.50 -7.02
CA ASN A 148 0.20 7.87 -7.32
C ASN A 148 -0.85 8.59 -8.18
N LYS A 149 -1.49 9.60 -7.66
CA LYS A 149 -2.54 10.38 -8.35
C LYS A 149 -2.08 10.90 -9.70
N LEU A 150 -0.85 11.40 -9.83
CA LEU A 150 -0.32 11.93 -11.08
C LEU A 150 -0.25 10.87 -12.19
N PHE A 151 0.04 9.63 -11.83
CA PHE A 151 0.06 8.50 -12.77
C PHE A 151 -1.38 8.16 -13.20
N TRP A 152 -2.32 8.07 -12.25
CA TRP A 152 -3.74 7.78 -12.54
C TRP A 152 -4.36 8.85 -13.44
N GLU A 153 -4.19 10.13 -13.12
CA GLU A 153 -4.66 11.25 -13.95
C GLU A 153 -4.07 11.16 -15.37
N LYS A 154 -2.78 10.82 -15.49
CA LYS A 154 -2.15 10.66 -16.81
C LYS A 154 -2.72 9.48 -17.60
N MET A 155 -3.08 8.35 -16.95
CA MET A 155 -3.75 7.24 -17.63
C MET A 155 -5.14 7.64 -18.14
N VAL A 156 -5.91 8.40 -17.34
CA VAL A 156 -7.21 8.96 -17.78
C VAL A 156 -7.05 9.88 -18.99
N ASP A 157 -6.08 10.81 -18.97
CA ASP A 157 -5.80 11.68 -20.10
C ASP A 157 -5.44 10.90 -21.38
N LEU A 158 -4.62 9.87 -21.24
CA LEU A 158 -4.19 9.04 -22.37
C LEU A 158 -5.33 8.20 -22.94
N GLU A 159 -6.21 7.66 -22.09
CA GLU A 159 -7.39 6.92 -22.55
C GLU A 159 -8.34 7.78 -23.39
N GLN A 160 -8.46 9.07 -23.05
CA GLN A 160 -9.28 10.04 -23.82
C GLN A 160 -8.63 10.49 -25.12
N SER A 161 -7.35 10.14 -25.35
CA SER A 161 -6.61 10.44 -26.58
C SER A 161 -6.88 9.41 -27.67
N ASN A 162 -6.19 9.54 -28.82
CA ASN A 162 -6.25 8.53 -29.86
C ASN A 162 -5.40 7.31 -29.47
N LEU A 163 -6.04 6.25 -28.98
CA LEU A 163 -5.35 5.02 -28.55
C LEU A 163 -4.49 4.37 -29.64
N ALA A 164 -4.81 4.60 -30.93
CA ALA A 164 -4.04 4.04 -32.04
C ALA A 164 -2.61 4.61 -32.16
N ASP A 165 -2.35 5.75 -31.53
CA ASP A 165 -1.04 6.40 -31.51
C ASP A 165 -0.18 5.95 -30.29
N LEU A 166 -0.75 5.13 -29.38
CA LEU A 166 -0.07 4.64 -28.18
C LEU A 166 0.57 3.28 -28.39
N SER A 167 1.66 3.02 -27.66
CA SER A 167 2.29 1.71 -27.66
C SER A 167 1.48 0.69 -26.85
N ASP A 168 1.63 -0.60 -27.16
CA ASP A 168 0.98 -1.70 -26.44
C ASP A 168 1.27 -1.68 -24.93
N ILE A 169 2.46 -1.19 -24.53
CA ILE A 169 2.83 -1.05 -23.11
C ILE A 169 1.91 -0.05 -22.42
N VAL A 170 1.69 1.12 -23.04
CA VAL A 170 0.83 2.17 -22.49
C VAL A 170 -0.63 1.71 -22.47
N ILE A 171 -1.12 1.11 -23.54
CA ILE A 171 -2.50 0.58 -23.60
C ILE A 171 -2.74 -0.45 -22.48
N LYS A 172 -1.77 -1.37 -22.26
CA LYS A 172 -1.85 -2.36 -21.19
C LYS A 172 -1.86 -1.72 -19.81
N GLU A 173 -1.10 -0.64 -19.60
CA GLU A 173 -1.13 0.08 -18.30
C GLU A 173 -2.45 0.81 -18.10
N ILE A 174 -3.01 1.47 -19.11
CA ILE A 174 -4.35 2.08 -19.06
C ILE A 174 -5.38 1.02 -18.62
N ASP A 175 -5.43 -0.12 -19.30
CA ASP A 175 -6.34 -1.22 -18.98
C ASP A 175 -6.15 -1.72 -17.53
N SER A 176 -4.90 -1.91 -17.10
CA SER A 176 -4.59 -2.40 -15.74
C SER A 176 -4.92 -1.41 -14.62
N VAL A 177 -4.98 -0.12 -14.93
CA VAL A 177 -5.22 0.94 -13.96
C VAL A 177 -6.70 1.34 -13.90
N LEU A 178 -7.34 1.52 -15.06
CA LEU A 178 -8.68 2.10 -15.14
C LEU A 178 -9.79 1.04 -15.18
N HIS A 179 -9.50 -0.20 -15.64
CA HIS A 179 -10.53 -1.22 -15.83
C HIS A 179 -10.42 -2.43 -14.90
N THR A 180 -9.53 -2.39 -13.92
CA THR A 180 -9.39 -3.49 -12.92
C THR A 180 -10.65 -3.65 -12.10
N ASP A 181 -11.28 -2.55 -11.67
CA ASP A 181 -12.44 -2.58 -10.78
C ASP A 181 -13.61 -3.36 -11.44
N GLU A 182 -13.91 -3.07 -12.70
CA GLU A 182 -14.97 -3.77 -13.43
C GLU A 182 -14.68 -5.26 -13.62
N ARG A 183 -13.41 -5.62 -13.87
CA ARG A 183 -13.00 -7.01 -14.01
C ARG A 183 -13.15 -7.79 -12.73
N VAL A 184 -12.72 -7.22 -11.59
CA VAL A 184 -12.86 -7.85 -10.26
C VAL A 184 -14.33 -8.02 -9.90
N GLU A 185 -15.17 -7.01 -10.13
CA GLU A 185 -16.62 -7.09 -9.89
C GLU A 185 -17.26 -8.23 -10.70
N GLN A 186 -16.87 -8.37 -11.97
CA GLN A 186 -17.38 -9.45 -12.84
C GLN A 186 -16.86 -10.83 -12.38
N GLU A 187 -15.58 -10.96 -12.07
CA GLU A 187 -14.95 -12.22 -11.67
C GLU A 187 -15.56 -12.77 -10.37
N PHE A 188 -15.81 -11.90 -9.39
CA PHE A 188 -16.36 -12.30 -8.09
C PHE A 188 -17.88 -12.16 -7.99
N GLY A 189 -18.57 -11.74 -9.07
CA GLY A 189 -20.03 -11.55 -9.07
C GLY A 189 -20.48 -10.46 -8.10
N LEU A 190 -19.67 -9.42 -7.93
CA LEU A 190 -19.92 -8.28 -7.04
C LEU A 190 -20.93 -7.29 -7.66
N GLU A 191 -21.59 -6.52 -6.81
CA GLU A 191 -22.43 -5.41 -7.24
C GLU A 191 -21.56 -4.30 -7.86
N LYS A 192 -22.04 -3.74 -8.98
CA LYS A 192 -21.32 -2.69 -9.70
C LYS A 192 -21.02 -1.48 -8.80
N GLY A 193 -19.76 -1.06 -8.80
CA GLY A 193 -19.26 0.07 -8.01
C GLY A 193 -18.93 -0.24 -6.54
N ILE A 194 -19.08 -1.51 -6.09
CA ILE A 194 -18.70 -1.87 -4.72
C ILE A 194 -17.18 -1.93 -4.58
N PHE A 195 -16.47 -2.42 -5.60
CA PHE A 195 -15.01 -2.47 -5.60
C PHE A 195 -14.42 -1.07 -5.59
N SER A 196 -14.93 -0.16 -6.44
CA SER A 196 -14.48 1.25 -6.43
C SER A 196 -14.73 1.95 -5.09
N LYS A 197 -15.81 1.59 -4.36
CA LYS A 197 -16.01 2.08 -2.98
C LYS A 197 -14.99 1.50 -2.00
N ALA A 198 -14.63 0.23 -2.13
CA ALA A 198 -13.62 -0.40 -1.31
C ALA A 198 -12.23 0.20 -1.53
N GLU A 199 -11.94 0.67 -2.74
CA GLU A 199 -10.70 1.31 -3.17
C GLU A 199 -10.84 2.85 -3.21
N TYR A 200 -11.43 3.47 -2.20
CA TYR A 200 -12.02 4.80 -2.27
C TYR A 200 -11.04 5.89 -2.74
N ILE A 201 -9.88 6.04 -2.11
CA ILE A 201 -8.88 7.05 -2.53
C ILE A 201 -8.35 6.73 -3.93
N LYS A 202 -8.10 5.45 -4.26
CA LYS A 202 -7.62 5.05 -5.59
C LYS A 202 -8.67 5.32 -6.66
N SER A 203 -9.89 4.77 -6.50
CA SER A 203 -10.87 4.70 -7.59
C SER A 203 -11.81 5.90 -7.63
N ILE A 204 -12.10 6.54 -6.47
CA ILE A 204 -13.01 7.71 -6.40
C ILE A 204 -12.22 9.02 -6.42
N LEU A 205 -11.08 9.10 -5.70
CA LEU A 205 -10.26 10.32 -5.64
C LEU A 205 -9.09 10.33 -6.64
N GLY A 206 -8.88 9.22 -7.37
CA GLY A 206 -7.85 9.10 -8.41
C GLY A 206 -6.43 8.88 -7.88
N GLY A 207 -6.29 8.39 -6.66
CA GLY A 207 -4.99 8.13 -6.03
C GLY A 207 -4.55 9.17 -5.00
N ILE A 208 -3.36 8.99 -4.46
CA ILE A 208 -2.77 9.86 -3.44
C ILE A 208 -1.91 10.94 -4.10
N ASN A 209 -2.15 12.21 -3.74
CA ASN A 209 -1.25 13.30 -4.03
C ASN A 209 -0.12 13.32 -2.97
N ALA A 210 1.12 13.15 -3.40
CA ALA A 210 2.26 13.06 -2.49
C ALA A 210 2.40 14.31 -1.59
N SER A 211 2.27 15.52 -2.16
CA SER A 211 2.43 16.77 -1.41
C SER A 211 1.28 17.00 -0.40
N GLU A 212 0.06 16.60 -0.75
CA GLU A 212 -1.08 16.68 0.17
C GLU A 212 -0.90 15.70 1.34
N PHE A 213 -0.47 14.47 1.06
CA PHE A 213 -0.19 13.48 2.11
C PHE A 213 0.95 13.91 3.04
N GLU A 214 2.04 14.49 2.51
CA GLU A 214 3.12 15.08 3.30
C GLU A 214 2.61 16.21 4.19
N SER A 215 1.76 17.11 3.66
CA SER A 215 1.15 18.20 4.43
C SER A 215 0.23 17.69 5.52
N ASP A 216 -0.57 16.66 5.24
CA ASP A 216 -1.43 16.02 6.24
C ASP A 216 -0.60 15.36 7.36
N ALA A 217 0.48 14.66 7.03
CA ALA A 217 1.41 14.08 7.99
C ALA A 217 2.06 15.16 8.89
N GLU A 218 2.51 16.27 8.30
CA GLU A 218 3.05 17.41 9.04
C GLU A 218 2.00 18.03 9.97
N SER A 219 0.76 18.23 9.49
CA SER A 219 -0.34 18.82 10.27
C SER A 219 -0.70 17.97 11.49
N VAL A 220 -0.62 16.65 11.37
CA VAL A 220 -0.78 15.70 12.48
C VAL A 220 0.44 15.72 13.41
N GLY A 221 1.58 16.23 12.94
CA GLY A 221 2.80 16.50 13.70
C GLY A 221 3.86 15.40 13.61
N PHE A 222 3.95 14.66 12.51
CA PHE A 222 5.16 13.92 12.15
C PHE A 222 6.30 14.91 11.92
N LYS A 223 7.51 14.57 12.34
CA LYS A 223 8.71 15.42 12.18
C LYS A 223 9.23 15.42 10.75
N GLU A 224 9.09 14.32 10.08
CA GLU A 224 9.60 14.06 8.74
C GLU A 224 8.64 13.15 7.98
N CYS A 225 8.38 13.47 6.73
CA CYS A 225 7.74 12.58 5.76
C CYS A 225 8.58 12.60 4.48
N LYS A 226 9.10 11.45 4.10
CA LYS A 226 9.88 11.28 2.87
C LYS A 226 9.10 10.45 1.88
N THR A 227 8.84 11.03 0.70
CA THR A 227 8.20 10.35 -0.42
C THR A 227 9.24 9.71 -1.34
N GLN A 228 8.97 8.48 -1.77
CA GLN A 228 9.68 7.81 -2.85
C GLN A 228 8.67 7.38 -3.91
N PHE A 229 9.06 7.51 -5.17
CA PHE A 229 8.29 7.10 -6.33
C PHE A 229 8.73 5.71 -6.76
N GLU A 230 7.78 4.80 -6.94
CA GLU A 230 8.01 3.37 -7.12
C GLU A 230 7.26 2.84 -8.37
N TRP A 231 7.81 1.81 -9.01
CA TRP A 231 7.18 1.13 -10.13
C TRP A 231 6.90 2.05 -11.33
N PHE A 232 7.93 2.30 -12.14
CA PHE A 232 7.77 3.10 -13.35
C PHE A 232 6.97 2.38 -14.45
N LEU A 233 6.36 3.16 -15.32
CA LEU A 233 5.58 2.69 -16.48
C LEU A 233 6.35 1.62 -17.26
N GLY A 234 5.75 0.43 -17.43
CA GLY A 234 6.36 -0.68 -18.16
C GLY A 234 7.48 -1.40 -17.41
N GLN A 235 7.71 -1.14 -16.13
CA GLN A 235 8.76 -1.81 -15.34
C GLN A 235 8.68 -3.35 -15.42
N GLY A 236 7.47 -3.92 -15.44
CA GLY A 236 7.28 -5.36 -15.59
C GLY A 236 7.89 -5.90 -16.89
N ASN A 237 7.82 -5.17 -18.00
CA ASN A 237 8.42 -5.57 -19.26
C ASN A 237 9.94 -5.58 -19.19
N VAL A 238 10.55 -4.64 -18.45
CA VAL A 238 12.02 -4.63 -18.26
C VAL A 238 12.44 -5.78 -17.35
N LEU A 239 11.72 -6.03 -16.26
CA LEU A 239 12.01 -7.13 -15.32
C LEU A 239 11.97 -8.51 -16.00
N HIS A 240 10.97 -8.75 -16.86
CA HIS A 240 10.75 -10.04 -17.49
C HIS A 240 11.42 -10.18 -18.87
N GLY A 241 11.68 -9.08 -19.57
CA GLY A 241 12.30 -9.06 -20.87
C GLY A 241 13.81 -8.81 -20.88
N GLN A 242 14.35 -8.22 -19.80
CA GLN A 242 15.77 -7.87 -19.67
C GLN A 242 16.32 -8.39 -18.34
N SER A 243 16.42 -7.50 -17.32
CA SER A 243 16.90 -7.89 -15.99
C SER A 243 16.38 -6.98 -14.88
N SER A 244 16.46 -7.46 -13.63
CA SER A 244 16.19 -6.64 -12.44
C SER A 244 17.21 -5.50 -12.27
N GLU A 245 18.45 -5.69 -12.72
CA GLU A 245 19.49 -4.66 -12.70
C GLU A 245 19.15 -3.51 -13.65
N ASP A 246 18.66 -3.80 -14.86
CA ASP A 246 18.27 -2.77 -15.82
C ASP A 246 17.03 -2.00 -15.33
N ALA A 247 16.04 -2.69 -14.76
CA ALA A 247 14.91 -2.03 -14.12
C ALA A 247 15.37 -1.07 -13.01
N ALA A 248 16.28 -1.49 -12.13
CA ALA A 248 16.83 -0.66 -11.07
C ALA A 248 17.60 0.57 -11.62
N LYS A 249 18.36 0.43 -12.71
CA LYS A 249 19.06 1.55 -13.36
C LYS A 249 18.08 2.56 -13.95
N ILE A 250 17.04 2.11 -14.63
CA ILE A 250 16.00 2.98 -15.20
C ILE A 250 15.26 3.71 -14.07
N GLU A 251 14.85 3.00 -13.04
CA GLU A 251 14.16 3.58 -11.89
C GLU A 251 15.02 4.66 -11.21
N ALA A 252 16.30 4.36 -10.96
CA ALA A 252 17.25 5.31 -10.39
C ALA A 252 17.44 6.54 -11.27
N TYR A 253 17.48 6.39 -12.59
CA TYR A 253 17.57 7.51 -13.53
C TYR A 253 16.30 8.37 -13.49
N LEU A 254 15.12 7.77 -13.56
CA LEU A 254 13.84 8.49 -13.49
C LEU A 254 13.69 9.26 -12.18
N ARG A 255 14.11 8.69 -11.04
CA ARG A 255 14.12 9.42 -9.75
C ARG A 255 15.06 10.63 -9.76
N ARG A 256 16.15 10.61 -10.51
CA ARG A 256 17.08 11.75 -10.61
C ARG A 256 16.54 12.93 -11.42
N VAL A 257 15.54 12.71 -12.24
CA VAL A 257 14.90 13.76 -13.07
C VAL A 257 13.53 14.20 -12.52
N LEU A 258 13.19 13.80 -11.29
CA LEU A 258 12.03 14.37 -10.59
C LEU A 258 12.14 15.90 -10.49
N PRO A 259 11.04 16.65 -10.57
CA PRO A 259 9.65 16.16 -10.69
C PRO A 259 9.20 15.90 -12.14
N LEU A 260 10.05 15.98 -13.15
CA LEU A 260 9.66 15.79 -14.56
C LEU A 260 9.16 14.36 -14.87
N SER A 261 9.50 13.41 -14.03
CA SER A 261 9.16 11.98 -14.19
C SER A 261 8.13 11.47 -13.19
N ASP A 262 7.58 12.31 -12.32
CA ASP A 262 6.69 11.90 -11.23
C ASP A 262 5.44 11.15 -11.71
N HIS A 263 4.86 11.58 -12.83
CA HIS A 263 3.71 10.93 -13.50
C HIS A 263 4.06 9.61 -14.22
N LEU A 264 5.34 9.23 -14.28
CA LEU A 264 5.77 7.94 -14.83
C LEU A 264 5.82 6.83 -13.77
N PHE A 265 5.67 7.15 -12.50
CA PHE A 265 5.67 6.20 -11.40
C PHE A 265 4.26 5.86 -10.95
N LYS A 266 3.95 4.57 -10.90
CA LYS A 266 2.63 4.04 -10.57
C LYS A 266 2.29 4.15 -9.08
N TYR A 267 3.28 3.98 -8.22
CA TYR A 267 3.08 3.92 -6.77
C TYR A 267 3.98 4.88 -6.01
N LEU A 268 3.53 5.19 -4.81
CA LEU A 268 4.24 5.99 -3.81
C LEU A 268 4.61 5.11 -2.62
N GLN A 269 5.74 5.44 -2.02
CA GLN A 269 6.16 4.94 -0.71
C GLN A 269 6.45 6.14 0.18
N PHE A 270 6.04 6.07 1.46
CA PHE A 270 6.33 7.12 2.42
C PHE A 270 7.03 6.54 3.66
N ILE A 271 7.99 7.31 4.18
CA ILE A 271 8.66 7.04 5.45
C ILE A 271 8.44 8.26 6.35
N LEU A 272 7.68 8.07 7.42
CA LEU A 272 7.33 9.11 8.37
C LEU A 272 8.03 8.85 9.70
N VAL A 273 8.59 9.90 10.32
CA VAL A 273 9.25 9.84 11.63
C VAL A 273 8.43 10.65 12.64
N LYS A 274 8.10 10.02 13.78
CA LYS A 274 7.36 10.68 14.88
C LYS A 274 8.18 11.72 15.62
#